data_f07e96c345edee702a9978a8a7296a3d
#
_entry.id   f07e96c345edee702a9978a8a7296a3d
#
_cell.length_a   1.000
_cell.length_b   1.000
_cell.length_c   1.000
_cell.angle_alpha   90.00
_cell.angle_beta   90.00
_cell.angle_gamma   90.00
#
_symmetry.space_group_name_H-M   'P 1'
#
loop_
_entity.id
_entity.type
_entity.pdbx_description
1 polymer ?
#
loop_
_entity_poly.entity_id
_entity_poly.type
_entity_poly.pdbx_seq_one_letter_code
_entity_poly.pdbx_strand_id
1 'polypeptide(L)' 'MNNRTLLSMPVGTSGTVGTVGLSGIMRRRLLDLGLVPGAQISCLYTAPSGNPRAYLIRGSIIALRNQDAMDVALA' A
#
# COMPACT_ATOMS: atom_id res chain seq x y z
N MET A 1 18.02 -7.13 6.48
CA MET A 1 16.60 -7.44 6.62
C MET A 1 15.76 -6.32 6.05
N ASN A 2 14.80 -6.64 5.24
CA ASN A 2 14.00 -5.60 4.58
C ASN A 2 12.72 -5.32 5.38
N ASN A 3 12.67 -4.15 6.04
CA ASN A 3 11.51 -3.72 6.81
C ASN A 3 10.65 -2.71 6.06
N ARG A 4 10.79 -2.67 4.74
CA ARG A 4 10.05 -1.71 3.92
C ARG A 4 8.58 -2.12 3.84
N THR A 5 7.71 -1.15 4.06
CA THR A 5 6.27 -1.32 3.94
C THR A 5 5.72 -0.19 3.06
N LEU A 6 4.42 -0.24 2.77
CA LEU A 6 3.80 0.86 2.05
C LEU A 6 3.96 2.18 2.78
N LEU A 7 3.96 2.14 4.13
CA LEU A 7 4.11 3.35 4.93
C LEU A 7 5.48 4.00 4.72
N SER A 8 6.52 3.20 4.45
CA SER A 8 7.87 3.71 4.28
C SER A 8 8.16 4.26 2.88
N MET A 9 7.22 4.11 1.94
CA MET A 9 7.43 4.61 0.57
C MET A 9 7.37 6.14 0.54
N PRO A 10 8.42 6.81 0.04
CA PRO A 10 8.31 8.24 -0.22
C PRO A 10 7.27 8.52 -1.32
N VAL A 11 6.61 9.67 -1.22
CA VAL A 11 5.69 10.12 -2.26
C VAL A 11 6.43 10.21 -3.59
N GLY A 12 5.80 9.71 -4.65
CA GLY A 12 6.38 9.72 -5.99
C GLY A 12 7.22 8.50 -6.32
N THR A 13 7.33 7.53 -5.40
CA THR A 13 8.10 6.32 -5.66
C THR A 13 7.20 5.13 -5.94
N SER A 14 7.77 4.11 -6.56
CA SER A 14 7.09 2.85 -6.89
C SER A 14 7.83 1.68 -6.28
N GLY A 15 7.12 0.58 -6.12
CA GLY A 15 7.69 -0.65 -5.60
C GLY A 15 6.83 -1.84 -5.97
N THR A 16 7.19 -2.99 -5.42
CA THR A 16 6.47 -4.24 -5.65
C THR A 16 5.91 -4.74 -4.33
N VAL A 17 4.65 -5.15 -4.35
CA VAL A 17 3.99 -5.69 -3.15
C VAL A 17 4.60 -7.02 -2.79
N GLY A 18 4.97 -7.19 -1.53
CA GLY A 18 5.46 -8.45 -0.99
C GLY A 18 4.36 -9.21 -0.27
N THR A 19 4.27 -9.03 1.05
CA THR A 19 3.31 -9.74 1.89
C THR A 19 2.20 -8.78 2.33
N VAL A 20 0.96 -9.21 2.18
CA VAL A 20 -0.21 -8.45 2.64
C VAL A 20 -0.61 -8.98 4.00
N GLY A 21 -0.21 -8.27 5.05
CA GLY A 21 -0.46 -8.68 6.44
C GLY A 21 -1.79 -8.23 7.01
N LEU A 22 -2.65 -7.66 6.17
CA LEU A 22 -4.01 -7.28 6.58
C LEU A 22 -4.89 -8.50 6.68
N SER A 23 -6.00 -8.38 7.40
CA SER A 23 -6.94 -9.50 7.59
C SER A 23 -8.37 -9.00 7.41
N GLY A 24 -9.30 -9.96 7.36
CA GLY A 24 -10.74 -9.68 7.32
C GLY A 24 -11.18 -8.99 6.04
N ILE A 25 -12.20 -8.14 6.19
CA ILE A 25 -12.84 -7.46 5.07
C ILE A 25 -11.87 -6.53 4.34
N MET A 26 -11.00 -5.86 5.09
CA MET A 26 -10.02 -4.94 4.50
C MET A 26 -9.08 -5.69 3.56
N ARG A 27 -8.56 -6.83 3.98
CA ARG A 27 -7.69 -7.64 3.14
C ARG A 27 -8.39 -8.07 1.86
N ARG A 28 -9.62 -8.56 1.98
CA ARG A 28 -10.38 -9.02 0.84
C ARG A 28 -10.66 -7.90 -0.15
N ARG A 29 -11.04 -6.73 0.37
CA ARG A 29 -11.32 -5.56 -0.47
C ARG A 29 -10.08 -5.14 -1.27
N LEU A 30 -8.93 -5.09 -0.60
CA LEU A 30 -7.70 -4.65 -1.25
C LEU A 30 -7.19 -5.68 -2.25
N LEU A 31 -7.35 -6.98 -1.96
CA LEU A 31 -7.01 -8.03 -2.91
C LEU A 31 -7.86 -7.92 -4.16
N ASP A 32 -9.14 -7.63 -4.02
CA ASP A 32 -10.04 -7.45 -5.16
C ASP A 32 -9.64 -6.27 -6.02
N LEU A 33 -9.01 -5.24 -5.43
CA LEU A 33 -8.51 -4.08 -6.17
C LEU A 33 -7.14 -4.32 -6.79
N GLY A 34 -6.52 -5.48 -6.51
CA GLY A 34 -5.25 -5.83 -7.12
C GLY A 34 -4.04 -5.72 -6.18
N LEU A 35 -4.24 -5.46 -4.89
CA LEU A 35 -3.15 -5.41 -3.92
C LEU A 35 -2.74 -6.84 -3.54
N VAL A 36 -1.98 -7.46 -4.43
CA VAL A 36 -1.54 -8.84 -4.28
C VAL A 36 -0.02 -8.89 -4.37
N PRO A 37 0.61 -9.91 -3.77
CA PRO A 37 2.07 -10.09 -3.90
C PRO A 37 2.48 -10.07 -5.38
N GLY A 38 3.54 -9.32 -5.67
CA GLY A 38 4.06 -9.18 -7.03
C GLY A 38 3.48 -8.01 -7.81
N ALA A 39 2.41 -7.37 -7.34
CA ALA A 39 1.82 -6.25 -8.04
C ALA A 39 2.67 -5.00 -7.88
N GLN A 40 2.69 -4.15 -8.90
CA GLN A 40 3.35 -2.85 -8.84
C GLN A 40 2.47 -1.86 -8.09
N ILE A 41 3.08 -1.06 -7.22
CA ILE A 41 2.37 -0.06 -6.46
C ILE A 41 3.17 1.23 -6.42
N SER A 42 2.48 2.37 -6.49
CA SER A 42 3.11 3.69 -6.43
C SER A 42 2.47 4.50 -5.32
N CYS A 43 3.27 5.26 -4.58
CA CYS A 43 2.75 6.21 -3.60
C CYS A 43 2.54 7.54 -4.30
N LEU A 44 1.28 7.98 -4.40
CA LEU A 44 0.93 9.18 -5.17
C LEU A 44 1.05 10.45 -4.35
N TYR A 45 0.43 10.46 -3.18
CA TYR A 45 0.42 11.64 -2.30
C TYR A 45 -0.08 11.26 -0.92
N THR A 46 0.05 12.19 0.02
CA THR A 46 -0.51 12.03 1.36
C THR A 46 -1.47 13.19 1.62
N ALA A 47 -2.43 12.95 2.54
CA ALA A 47 -3.20 14.05 3.08
C ALA A 47 -2.26 15.03 3.81
N PRO A 48 -2.65 16.30 4.02
CA PRO A 48 -1.78 17.28 4.67
C PRO A 48 -1.26 16.84 6.04
N SER A 49 -2.03 16.04 6.76
CA SER A 49 -1.61 15.50 8.07
C SER A 49 -0.66 14.29 7.94
N GLY A 50 -0.44 13.78 6.72
CA GLY A 50 0.34 12.58 6.49
C GLY A 50 -0.49 11.29 6.55
N ASN A 51 -1.78 11.39 6.76
CA ASN A 51 -2.67 10.24 6.94
C ASN A 51 -4.08 10.64 6.48
N PRO A 52 -4.72 9.88 5.55
CA PRO A 52 -4.23 8.68 4.87
C PRO A 52 -3.24 8.99 3.75
N ARG A 53 -2.67 7.93 3.19
CA ARG A 53 -1.78 8.00 2.02
C ARG A 53 -2.49 7.39 0.82
N ALA A 54 -2.28 7.97 -0.35
CA ALA A 54 -2.90 7.48 -1.59
C ALA A 54 -1.89 6.68 -2.41
N TYR A 55 -2.33 5.54 -2.89
CA TYR A 55 -1.51 4.65 -3.70
C TYR A 55 -2.21 4.32 -5.01
N LEU A 56 -1.42 4.13 -6.05
CA LEU A 56 -1.92 3.65 -7.34
C LEU A 56 -1.55 2.19 -7.48
N ILE A 57 -2.55 1.34 -7.74
CA ILE A 57 -2.35 -0.07 -7.98
C ILE A 57 -3.32 -0.53 -9.06
N ARG A 58 -2.77 -1.12 -10.13
CA ARG A 58 -3.53 -1.65 -11.26
C ARG A 58 -4.56 -0.66 -11.80
N GLY A 59 -4.17 0.61 -11.89
CA GLY A 59 -5.05 1.65 -12.41
C GLY A 59 -6.07 2.18 -11.42
N SER A 60 -6.11 1.65 -10.20
CA SER A 60 -7.00 2.12 -9.15
C SER A 60 -6.24 2.94 -8.13
N ILE A 61 -6.84 4.03 -7.67
CA ILE A 61 -6.28 4.84 -6.60
C ILE A 61 -6.97 4.44 -5.30
N ILE A 62 -6.18 4.01 -4.32
CA ILE A 62 -6.70 3.62 -3.01
C ILE A 62 -6.07 4.49 -1.94
N ALA A 63 -6.85 4.79 -0.91
CA ALA A 63 -6.36 5.53 0.25
C ALA A 63 -6.27 4.58 1.42
N LEU A 64 -5.09 4.51 2.06
CA LEU A 64 -4.86 3.65 3.21
C LEU A 64 -4.44 4.47 4.40
N ARG A 65 -5.02 4.15 5.56
CA ARG A 65 -4.54 4.67 6.81
C ARG A 65 -3.13 4.16 7.07
N ASN A 66 -2.32 4.95 7.77
CA ASN A 66 -0.94 4.55 8.04
C ASN A 66 -0.86 3.22 8.78
N GLN A 67 -1.80 2.94 9.69
CA GLN A 67 -1.84 1.67 10.41
C GLN A 67 -2.06 0.48 9.48
N ASP A 68 -2.76 0.68 8.37
CA ASP A 68 -2.97 -0.39 7.38
C ASP A 68 -1.79 -0.49 6.42
N ALA A 69 -1.23 0.65 6.03
CA ALA A 69 -0.08 0.68 5.12
C ALA A 69 1.13 -0.02 5.73
N MET A 70 1.32 0.06 7.03
CA MET A 70 2.46 -0.60 7.69
C MET A 70 2.34 -2.12 7.72
N ASP A 71 1.15 -2.65 7.46
CA ASP A 71 0.91 -4.10 7.44
C ASP A 71 1.10 -4.71 6.05
N VAL A 72 1.47 -3.92 5.06
CA VAL A 72 1.75 -4.41 3.71
C VAL A 72 3.24 -4.24 3.44
N ALA A 73 3.95 -5.36 3.37
CA ALA A 73 5.39 -5.34 3.14
C ALA A 73 5.69 -5.21 1.66
N LEU A 74 6.79 -4.54 1.35
CA LEU A 74 7.31 -4.47 -0.01
C LEU A 74 8.28 -5.62 -0.26
N ALA A 75 8.31 -6.09 -1.48
CA ALA A 75 9.26 -7.13 -1.88
C ALA A 75 10.68 -6.59 -1.95
#